data_942c0b898f6ae2b18dfea3607ba2fca2
#
_entry.id   942c0b898f6ae2b18dfea3607ba2fca2
#
_cell.length_a   1.000
_cell.length_b   1.000
_cell.length_c   1.000
_cell.angle_alpha   90.00
_cell.angle_beta   90.00
_cell.angle_gamma   90.00
#
_symmetry.space_group_name_H-M   'P 1'
#
loop_
_entity.id
_entity.type
_entity.pdbx_description
1 polymer ?
#
loop_
_entity_poly.entity_id
_entity_poly.type
_entity_poly.pdbx_seq_one_letter_code
_entity_poly.pdbx_strand_id
1 'polypeptide(L)'
;MREVLTDPAYLHDKIRAVGGEGAELVSREQRGNGVTVVLRQMVPASALPSFVRSVLPGDLSIRRTETWNDSGGTVHSAVDGAPGVINGQMTLDPDPEGSVLAMQLAATVRLPLIGGKVEKVITDSVSRLMDSEYDFTLRWLRDSGAR
;
A
#
# COMPACT_ATOMS: atom_id res chain seq x y z
N MET A 1 -13.27 -11.28 -5.04
CA MET A 1 -12.13 -10.36 -5.19
C MET A 1 -11.31 -10.19 -3.89
N ARG A 2 -11.96 -10.11 -2.73
CA ARG A 2 -11.23 -10.07 -1.46
C ARG A 2 -10.30 -11.28 -1.30
N GLU A 3 -10.75 -12.45 -1.65
CA GLU A 3 -9.96 -13.68 -1.55
C GLU A 3 -8.68 -13.58 -2.37
N VAL A 4 -8.76 -12.99 -3.55
CA VAL A 4 -7.59 -12.77 -4.42
C VAL A 4 -6.65 -11.74 -3.79
N LEU A 5 -7.19 -10.61 -3.36
CA LEU A 5 -6.39 -9.50 -2.81
C LEU A 5 -5.71 -9.86 -1.48
N THR A 6 -6.18 -10.88 -0.79
CA THR A 6 -5.58 -11.38 0.45
C THR A 6 -4.94 -12.75 0.31
N ASP A 7 -4.87 -13.30 -0.89
CA ASP A 7 -4.23 -14.59 -1.17
C ASP A 7 -2.72 -14.47 -0.97
N PRO A 8 -2.09 -15.37 -0.19
CA PRO A 8 -0.64 -15.31 0.05
C PRO A 8 0.19 -15.32 -1.23
N ALA A 9 -0.18 -16.09 -2.23
CA ALA A 9 0.55 -16.14 -3.50
C ALA A 9 0.49 -14.80 -4.22
N TYR A 10 -0.69 -14.18 -4.29
CA TYR A 10 -0.86 -12.85 -4.87
C TYR A 10 -0.03 -11.81 -4.11
N LEU A 11 -0.07 -11.84 -2.76
CA LEU A 11 0.65 -10.89 -1.93
C LEU A 11 2.16 -11.01 -2.11
N HIS A 12 2.68 -12.22 -2.13
CA HIS A 12 4.12 -12.43 -2.37
C HIS A 12 4.54 -11.96 -3.76
N ASP A 13 3.76 -12.27 -4.79
CA ASP A 13 4.06 -11.84 -6.15
C ASP A 13 4.00 -10.31 -6.29
N LYS A 14 3.00 -9.68 -5.68
CA LYS A 14 2.85 -8.23 -5.68
C LYS A 14 4.04 -7.55 -5.01
N ILE A 15 4.44 -8.01 -3.84
CA ILE A 15 5.57 -7.44 -3.10
C ILE A 15 6.84 -7.55 -3.93
N ARG A 16 7.06 -8.69 -4.57
CA ARG A 16 8.25 -8.91 -5.41
C ARG A 16 8.27 -7.99 -6.62
N ALA A 17 7.10 -7.75 -7.22
CA ALA A 17 7.00 -6.95 -8.44
C ALA A 17 7.03 -5.44 -8.17
N VAL A 18 6.36 -4.96 -7.13
CA VAL A 18 6.14 -3.51 -6.92
C VAL A 18 6.49 -3.01 -5.52
N GLY A 19 6.90 -3.86 -4.61
CA GLY A 19 7.16 -3.48 -3.21
C GLY A 19 8.54 -2.88 -2.95
N GLY A 20 9.46 -2.97 -3.92
CA GLY A 20 10.83 -2.51 -3.74
C GLY A 20 11.75 -3.59 -3.18
N GLU A 21 13.05 -3.36 -3.29
CA GLU A 21 14.05 -4.29 -2.76
C GLU A 21 13.96 -4.34 -1.23
N GLY A 22 13.93 -5.54 -0.66
CA GLY A 22 13.80 -5.73 0.78
C GLY A 22 12.38 -5.71 1.30
N ALA A 23 11.38 -5.54 0.43
CA ALA A 23 9.98 -5.60 0.85
C ALA A 23 9.58 -7.04 1.21
N GLU A 24 8.64 -7.16 2.15
CA GLU A 24 8.21 -8.49 2.62
C GLU A 24 6.76 -8.48 3.10
N LEU A 25 6.15 -9.67 3.08
CA LEU A 25 4.90 -9.93 3.77
C LEU A 25 5.23 -10.25 5.23
N VAL A 26 4.89 -9.36 6.15
CA VAL A 26 5.20 -9.53 7.57
C VAL A 26 4.26 -10.54 8.22
N SER A 27 2.96 -10.40 7.97
CA SER A 27 1.96 -11.31 8.52
C SER A 27 0.66 -11.26 7.73
N ARG A 28 -0.09 -12.34 7.83
CA ARG A 28 -1.45 -12.45 7.32
C ARG A 28 -2.24 -13.28 8.32
N GLU A 29 -3.28 -12.69 8.90
CA GLU A 29 -4.15 -13.36 9.86
C GLU A 29 -5.60 -13.29 9.39
N GLN A 30 -6.30 -14.42 9.47
CA GLN A 30 -7.71 -14.48 9.19
C GLN A 30 -8.48 -14.77 10.46
N ARG A 31 -9.50 -13.96 10.75
CA ARG A 31 -10.38 -14.13 11.91
C ARG A 31 -11.82 -13.94 11.44
N GLY A 32 -12.60 -15.02 11.43
CA GLY A 32 -13.94 -14.97 10.85
C GLY A 32 -13.89 -14.62 9.38
N ASN A 33 -14.61 -13.59 8.96
CA ASN A 33 -14.58 -13.06 7.59
C ASN A 33 -13.64 -11.87 7.43
N GLY A 34 -12.84 -11.56 8.46
CA GLY A 34 -11.84 -10.50 8.39
C GLY A 34 -10.44 -11.06 8.12
N VAL A 35 -9.65 -10.33 7.33
CA VAL A 35 -8.25 -10.67 7.08
C VAL A 35 -7.41 -9.44 7.34
N THR A 36 -6.36 -9.59 8.14
CA THR A 36 -5.38 -8.53 8.40
C THR A 36 -4.06 -8.90 7.74
N VAL A 37 -3.57 -8.02 6.88
CA VAL A 37 -2.33 -8.20 6.14
C VAL A 37 -1.37 -7.10 6.55
N VAL A 38 -0.15 -7.45 6.93
CA VAL A 38 0.91 -6.50 7.24
C VAL A 38 2.04 -6.69 6.24
N LEU A 39 2.35 -5.63 5.54
CA LEU A 39 3.41 -5.58 4.53
C LEU A 39 4.49 -4.60 4.96
N ARG A 40 5.72 -4.87 4.58
CA ARG A 40 6.81 -3.89 4.65
C ARG A 40 7.22 -3.56 3.23
N GLN A 41 7.23 -2.27 2.92
CA GLN A 41 7.66 -1.74 1.63
C GLN A 41 8.88 -0.85 1.86
N MET A 42 9.81 -0.87 0.90
CA MET A 42 11.05 -0.12 1.00
C MET A 42 11.13 0.91 -0.12
N VAL A 43 11.50 2.15 0.24
CA VAL A 43 11.75 3.22 -0.73
C VAL A 43 13.20 3.64 -0.58
N PRO A 44 14.05 3.44 -1.61
CA PRO A 44 15.45 3.83 -1.50
C PRO A 44 15.62 5.35 -1.42
N ALA A 45 16.61 5.80 -0.68
CA ALA A 45 16.89 7.23 -0.53
C ALA A 45 17.09 7.91 -1.88
N SER A 46 17.67 7.21 -2.84
CA SER A 46 17.91 7.71 -4.20
C SER A 46 16.63 8.06 -4.97
N ALA A 47 15.49 7.50 -4.57
CA ALA A 47 14.19 7.79 -5.19
C ALA A 47 13.49 9.00 -4.56
N LEU A 48 14.07 9.60 -3.53
CA LEU A 48 13.46 10.70 -2.78
C LEU A 48 14.05 12.04 -3.19
N PRO A 49 13.23 13.12 -3.25
CA PRO A 49 13.76 14.47 -3.44
C PRO A 49 14.75 14.86 -2.33
N SER A 50 15.69 15.74 -2.63
CA SER A 50 16.75 16.11 -1.69
C SER A 50 16.21 16.73 -0.40
N PHE A 51 15.12 17.50 -0.46
CA PHE A 51 14.55 18.10 0.75
C PHE A 51 13.92 17.03 1.68
N VAL A 52 13.42 15.94 1.12
CA VAL A 52 12.92 14.81 1.92
C VAL A 52 14.08 14.08 2.57
N ARG A 53 15.18 13.86 1.83
CA ARG A 53 16.37 13.20 2.36
C ARG A 53 17.04 13.99 3.50
N SER A 54 16.88 15.31 3.52
CA SER A 54 17.45 16.13 4.60
C SER A 54 16.73 15.95 5.93
N VAL A 55 15.45 15.53 5.91
CA VAL A 55 14.64 15.33 7.13
C VAL A 55 14.40 13.87 7.45
N LEU A 56 14.47 12.99 6.45
CA LEU A 56 14.29 11.54 6.59
C LEU A 56 15.52 10.85 5.97
N PRO A 57 16.61 10.74 6.72
CA PRO A 57 17.85 10.18 6.16
C PRO A 57 17.74 8.67 5.94
N GLY A 58 18.38 8.20 4.86
CA GLY A 58 18.42 6.78 4.53
C GLY A 58 17.22 6.31 3.74
N ASP A 59 17.16 5.00 3.53
CA ASP A 59 16.03 4.37 2.87
C ASP A 59 14.82 4.37 3.81
N LEU A 60 13.62 4.51 3.24
CA LEU A 60 12.41 4.49 4.05
C LEU A 60 11.85 3.08 4.14
N SER A 61 11.55 2.65 5.35
CA SER A 61 10.82 1.42 5.63
C SER A 61 9.39 1.80 6.00
N ILE A 62 8.45 1.31 5.22
CA ILE A 62 7.03 1.64 5.38
C ILE A 62 6.28 0.37 5.77
N ARG A 63 5.63 0.42 6.93
CA ARG A 63 4.79 -0.67 7.41
C ARG A 63 3.34 -0.36 7.03
N ARG A 64 2.76 -1.22 6.20
CA ARG A 64 1.38 -1.08 5.70
C ARG A 64 0.52 -2.18 6.29
N THR A 65 -0.51 -1.78 7.01
CA THR A 65 -1.49 -2.70 7.59
C THR A 65 -2.81 -2.53 6.87
N GLU A 66 -3.31 -3.61 6.27
CA GLU A 66 -4.61 -3.65 5.60
C GLU A 66 -5.53 -4.58 6.38
N THR A 67 -6.73 -4.12 6.67
CA THR A 67 -7.75 -4.93 7.29
C THR A 67 -8.91 -5.04 6.32
N TRP A 68 -9.22 -6.27 5.92
CA TRP A 68 -10.22 -6.56 4.89
C TRP A 68 -11.42 -7.29 5.47
N ASN A 69 -12.60 -6.94 4.97
CA ASN A 69 -13.84 -7.70 5.15
C ASN A 69 -14.50 -7.87 3.77
N ASP A 70 -15.75 -8.36 3.73
CA ASP A 70 -16.40 -8.65 2.45
C ASP A 70 -16.68 -7.41 1.60
N SER A 71 -16.83 -6.24 2.21
CA SER A 71 -17.18 -4.99 1.51
C SER A 71 -16.06 -3.99 1.39
N GLY A 72 -14.85 -4.32 1.86
CA GLY A 72 -13.70 -3.42 1.81
C GLY A 72 -12.85 -3.51 3.05
N GLY A 73 -12.40 -2.39 3.57
CA GLY A 73 -11.58 -2.38 4.76
C GLY A 73 -10.87 -1.07 5.01
N THR A 74 -9.79 -1.15 5.77
CA THR A 74 -8.98 0.00 6.13
C THR A 74 -7.52 -0.26 5.78
N VAL A 75 -6.78 0.82 5.56
CA VAL A 75 -5.33 0.77 5.39
C VAL A 75 -4.69 1.81 6.30
N HIS A 76 -3.61 1.41 6.95
CA HIS A 76 -2.77 2.28 7.75
C HIS A 76 -1.32 2.02 7.40
N SER A 77 -0.60 3.05 6.99
CA SER A 77 0.82 2.96 6.71
C SER A 77 1.57 3.97 7.55
N ALA A 78 2.72 3.57 8.07
CA ALA A 78 3.60 4.43 8.84
C ALA A 78 5.03 4.23 8.37
N VAL A 79 5.78 5.33 8.33
CA VAL A 79 7.21 5.30 8.02
C VAL A 79 7.95 5.05 9.32
N ASP A 80 8.78 4.00 9.38
CA ASP A 80 9.55 3.67 10.57
C ASP A 80 10.50 4.82 10.93
N GLY A 81 10.43 5.25 12.19
CA GLY A 81 11.31 6.29 12.71
C GLY A 81 11.02 7.71 12.20
N ALA A 82 9.86 7.94 11.58
CA ALA A 82 9.50 9.22 11.01
C ALA A 82 8.04 9.59 11.35
N PRO A 83 7.70 10.89 11.34
CA PRO A 83 6.36 11.35 11.73
C PRO A 83 5.34 11.33 10.59
N GLY A 84 5.48 10.40 9.65
CA GLY A 84 4.57 10.28 8.50
C GLY A 84 3.64 9.09 8.63
N VAL A 85 2.34 9.32 8.41
CA VAL A 85 1.33 8.26 8.37
C VAL A 85 0.41 8.44 7.18
N ILE A 86 -0.11 7.32 6.67
CA ILE A 86 -1.16 7.29 5.66
C ILE A 86 -2.29 6.48 6.23
N ASN A 87 -3.48 7.05 6.24
CA ASN A 87 -4.69 6.36 6.67
C ASN A 87 -5.70 6.39 5.54
N GLY A 88 -6.48 5.34 5.42
CA GLY A 88 -7.50 5.32 4.40
C GLY A 88 -8.51 4.21 4.56
N GLN A 89 -9.48 4.25 3.67
CA GLN A 89 -10.56 3.29 3.60
C GLN A 89 -10.62 2.73 2.20
N MET A 90 -11.01 1.47 2.12
CA MET A 90 -11.20 0.76 0.87
C MET A 90 -12.63 0.24 0.82
N THR A 91 -13.27 0.39 -0.32
CA THR A 91 -14.58 -0.22 -0.57
C THR A 91 -14.46 -1.17 -1.75
N LEU A 92 -15.14 -2.30 -1.65
CA LEU A 92 -15.11 -3.34 -2.66
C LEU A 92 -16.56 -3.64 -3.03
N ASP A 93 -16.99 -3.14 -4.16
CA ASP A 93 -18.37 -3.25 -4.62
C ASP A 93 -18.48 -4.20 -5.80
N PRO A 94 -19.55 -4.99 -5.88
CA PRO A 94 -19.78 -5.81 -7.06
C PRO A 94 -20.12 -4.94 -8.27
N ASP A 95 -19.74 -5.43 -9.44
CA ASP A 95 -19.98 -4.79 -10.73
C ASP A 95 -20.35 -5.89 -11.71
N PRO A 96 -21.20 -5.61 -12.73
CA PRO A 96 -21.57 -6.65 -13.71
C PRO A 96 -20.38 -7.34 -14.37
N GLU A 97 -19.25 -6.67 -14.48
CA GLU A 97 -18.04 -7.22 -15.10
C GLU A 97 -16.98 -7.66 -14.08
N GLY A 98 -17.33 -7.69 -12.77
CA GLY A 98 -16.39 -8.11 -11.72
C GLY A 98 -16.57 -7.35 -10.42
N SER A 99 -15.58 -6.54 -10.04
CA SER A 99 -15.61 -5.77 -8.81
C SER A 99 -14.96 -4.41 -9.01
N VAL A 100 -15.42 -3.42 -8.24
CA VAL A 100 -14.80 -2.11 -8.20
C VAL A 100 -14.16 -1.92 -6.82
N LEU A 101 -12.85 -1.72 -6.80
CA LEU A 101 -12.12 -1.35 -5.58
C LEU A 101 -11.88 0.16 -5.59
N ALA A 102 -12.45 0.84 -4.61
CA ALA A 102 -12.21 2.26 -4.41
C ALA A 102 -11.38 2.47 -3.15
N MET A 103 -10.41 3.37 -3.20
CA MET A 103 -9.53 3.68 -2.08
C MET A 103 -9.51 5.19 -1.85
N GLN A 104 -9.64 5.59 -0.59
CA GLN A 104 -9.47 6.98 -0.17
C GLN A 104 -8.36 7.02 0.86
N LEU A 105 -7.26 7.68 0.52
CA LEU A 105 -6.06 7.73 1.34
C LEU A 105 -5.72 9.18 1.68
N ALA A 106 -5.26 9.40 2.91
CA ALA A 106 -4.79 10.69 3.36
C ALA A 106 -3.44 10.55 4.04
N ALA A 107 -2.47 11.35 3.61
CA ALA A 107 -1.14 11.40 4.21
C ALA A 107 -1.05 12.56 5.20
N THR A 108 -0.44 12.30 6.34
CA THR A 108 -0.19 13.31 7.38
C THR A 108 1.27 13.25 7.80
N VAL A 109 1.95 14.38 7.75
CA VAL A 109 3.35 14.50 8.18
C VAL A 109 3.47 15.67 9.15
N ARG A 110 3.89 15.37 10.38
CA ARG A 110 4.01 16.36 11.45
C ARG A 110 5.42 16.95 11.49
N LEU A 111 5.74 17.76 10.48
CA LEU A 111 7.00 18.48 10.40
C LEU A 111 6.72 19.96 10.26
N PRO A 112 7.31 20.83 11.11
CA PRO A 112 7.13 22.27 10.98
C PRO A 112 7.60 22.77 9.63
N LEU A 113 6.86 23.70 9.04
CA LEU A 113 7.18 24.44 7.80
C LEU A 113 7.12 23.60 6.52
N ILE A 114 7.60 22.35 6.53
CA ILE A 114 7.70 21.53 5.32
C ILE A 114 6.76 20.33 5.28
N GLY A 115 5.95 20.14 6.34
CA GLY A 115 5.03 18.98 6.41
C GLY A 115 4.14 18.86 5.18
N GLY A 116 3.56 19.97 4.72
CA GLY A 116 2.70 19.98 3.55
C GLY A 116 3.42 19.59 2.26
N LYS A 117 4.69 19.98 2.10
CA LYS A 117 5.50 19.59 0.94
C LYS A 117 5.81 18.11 0.95
N VAL A 118 6.13 17.56 2.13
CA VAL A 118 6.42 16.12 2.28
C VAL A 118 5.13 15.32 2.04
N GLU A 119 4.00 15.78 2.56
CA GLU A 119 2.69 15.15 2.32
C GLU A 119 2.39 15.06 0.83
N LYS A 120 2.67 16.13 0.07
CA LYS A 120 2.45 16.12 -1.38
C LYS A 120 3.33 15.09 -2.08
N VAL A 121 4.60 14.99 -1.70
CA VAL A 121 5.51 13.99 -2.27
C VAL A 121 5.01 12.58 -1.97
N ILE A 122 4.57 12.33 -0.74
CA ILE A 122 4.02 11.03 -0.35
C ILE A 122 2.76 10.74 -1.15
N THR A 123 1.84 11.68 -1.27
CA THR A 123 0.61 11.51 -2.01
C THR A 123 0.87 11.17 -3.48
N ASP A 124 1.80 11.89 -4.12
CA ASP A 124 2.17 11.63 -5.51
C ASP A 124 2.81 10.25 -5.67
N SER A 125 3.67 9.86 -4.71
CA SER A 125 4.34 8.54 -4.73
C SER A 125 3.35 7.40 -4.50
N VAL A 126 2.41 7.58 -3.58
CA VAL A 126 1.36 6.59 -3.30
C VAL A 126 0.44 6.43 -4.51
N SER A 127 0.08 7.53 -5.17
CA SER A 127 -0.74 7.48 -6.38
C SER A 127 -0.07 6.65 -7.47
N ARG A 128 1.23 6.85 -7.70
CA ARG A 128 2.00 6.04 -8.66
C ARG A 128 2.10 4.57 -8.24
N LEU A 129 2.28 4.32 -6.93
CA LEU A 129 2.31 2.96 -6.41
C LEU A 129 0.97 2.25 -6.62
N MET A 130 -0.14 2.94 -6.36
CA MET A 130 -1.47 2.37 -6.56
C MET A 130 -1.72 2.04 -8.03
N ASP A 131 -1.26 2.90 -8.95
CA ASP A 131 -1.34 2.60 -10.38
C ASP A 131 -0.53 1.35 -10.73
N SER A 132 0.66 1.21 -10.18
CA SER A 132 1.51 0.03 -10.40
C SER A 132 0.88 -1.23 -9.82
N GLU A 133 0.29 -1.14 -8.63
CA GLU A 133 -0.41 -2.27 -8.01
C GLU A 133 -1.66 -2.65 -8.81
N TYR A 134 -2.37 -1.67 -9.34
CA TYR A 134 -3.52 -1.92 -10.20
C TYR A 134 -3.11 -2.70 -11.46
N ASP A 135 -2.09 -2.22 -12.16
CA ASP A 135 -1.58 -2.88 -13.36
C ASP A 135 -1.10 -4.30 -13.06
N PHE A 136 -0.39 -4.48 -11.94
CA PHE A 136 0.05 -5.79 -11.50
C PHE A 136 -1.14 -6.71 -11.24
N THR A 137 -2.16 -6.21 -10.54
CA THR A 137 -3.34 -7.01 -10.20
C THR A 137 -4.07 -7.47 -11.45
N LEU A 138 -4.25 -6.60 -12.43
CA LEU A 138 -4.89 -6.98 -13.69
C LEU A 138 -4.11 -8.08 -14.43
N ARG A 139 -2.78 -7.96 -14.47
CA ARG A 139 -1.94 -8.99 -15.11
C ARG A 139 -2.01 -10.31 -14.34
N TRP A 140 -1.94 -10.24 -13.02
CA TRP A 140 -1.99 -11.44 -12.18
C TRP A 140 -3.32 -12.18 -12.35
N LEU A 141 -4.43 -11.46 -12.35
CA LEU A 141 -5.76 -12.05 -12.57
C LEU A 141 -5.87 -12.71 -13.94
N ARG A 142 -5.34 -12.06 -14.97
CA ARG A 142 -5.34 -12.60 -16.33
C ARG A 142 -4.49 -13.86 -16.44
N ASP A 143 -3.29 -13.83 -15.91
CA ASP A 143 -2.31 -14.92 -16.02
C ASP A 143 -2.71 -16.13 -15.17
N SER A 144 -3.37 -15.91 -14.03
CA SER A 144 -3.83 -16.99 -13.16
C SER A 144 -5.20 -17.55 -13.56
N GLY A 145 -5.90 -16.89 -14.48
CA GLY A 145 -7.28 -17.25 -14.85
C GLY A 145 -8.32 -16.88 -13.79
N ALA A 146 -7.93 -16.18 -12.73
CA ALA A 146 -8.83 -15.73 -11.68
C ALA A 146 -9.59 -14.48 -12.11
N ARG A 147 -10.85 -14.36 -11.66
CA ARG A 147 -11.70 -13.20 -11.95
C ARG A 147 -12.62 -12.88 -10.79
#